data_4f660669517f0ab9218083abe5e55d9a
#
_entry.id   4f660669517f0ab9218083abe5e55d9a
#
_cell.length_a   1.000
_cell.length_b   1.000
_cell.length_c   1.000
_cell.angle_alpha   90.00
_cell.angle_beta   90.00
_cell.angle_gamma   90.00
#
_symmetry.space_group_name_H-M   'P 1'
#
loop_
_entity.id
_entity.type
_entity.pdbx_description
1 polymer ?
#
loop_
_entity_poly.entity_id
_entity_poly.type
_entity_poly.pdbx_seq_one_letter_code
_entity_poly.pdbx_strand_id
1 'polypeptide(L)'
;MQQRILFVTVGESMEPIYEGFKRVKDIDIVYYLVSGKTRQFAEKLTKELSNIYKSNITEIDPMNLDVAINKLIEVQKNLRGNIIYNLSGATKVMVLACYIVACFKSHAAFYIFKKDNGNMEYVEVPILRFDLRNIIDKDKRKCEILRLLSNKPLPITELAMIMKLKKSTVSGHIDKLEENVFIEREPIDKRSSKLKLTKTGEITLSILDSESGRNE
;
A
#
# COMPACT_ATOMS: atom_id res chain seq x y z
N MET A 1 10.66 -9.33 -21.46
CA MET A 1 10.83 -9.73 -20.04
C MET A 1 10.13 -8.70 -19.17
N GLN A 2 9.50 -9.13 -18.08
CA GLN A 2 8.86 -8.21 -17.14
C GLN A 2 9.94 -7.60 -16.25
N GLN A 3 9.96 -6.26 -16.09
CA GLN A 3 10.94 -5.58 -15.25
C GLN A 3 10.88 -6.07 -13.81
N ARG A 4 12.05 -6.22 -13.19
CA ARG A 4 12.18 -6.51 -11.76
C ARG A 4 12.59 -5.22 -11.02
N ILE A 5 11.73 -4.78 -10.14
CA ILE A 5 11.85 -3.49 -9.44
C ILE A 5 12.02 -3.76 -7.95
N LEU A 6 13.10 -3.25 -7.36
CA LEU A 6 13.36 -3.37 -5.94
C LEU A 6 13.07 -2.06 -5.22
N PHE A 7 12.13 -2.08 -4.29
CA PHE A 7 11.87 -0.99 -3.35
C PHE A 7 12.66 -1.25 -2.07
N VAL A 8 13.51 -0.31 -1.67
CA VAL A 8 14.41 -0.44 -0.53
C VAL A 8 14.11 0.64 0.49
N THR A 9 13.66 0.27 1.67
CA THR A 9 13.56 1.21 2.78
C THR A 9 14.95 1.53 3.31
N VAL A 10 15.32 2.82 3.35
CA VAL A 10 16.67 3.26 3.71
C VAL A 10 16.68 3.83 5.12
N GLY A 11 17.44 3.18 6.00
CA GLY A 11 17.78 3.66 7.36
C GLY A 11 19.22 4.13 7.44
N GLU A 12 19.72 4.31 8.65
CA GLU A 12 21.12 4.71 8.90
C GLU A 12 22.09 3.54 8.67
N SER A 13 21.66 2.31 8.93
CA SER A 13 22.46 1.11 8.68
C SER A 13 22.35 0.66 7.23
N MET A 14 23.45 0.67 6.52
CA MET A 14 23.51 0.29 5.11
C MET A 14 23.82 -1.21 4.89
N GLU A 15 24.40 -1.90 5.89
CA GLU A 15 24.77 -3.30 5.78
C GLU A 15 23.61 -4.23 5.36
N PRO A 16 22.39 -4.15 5.96
CA PRO A 16 21.26 -4.96 5.54
C PRO A 16 20.80 -4.66 4.11
N ILE A 17 21.02 -3.43 3.63
CA ILE A 17 20.68 -3.02 2.27
C ILE A 17 21.61 -3.70 1.26
N TYR A 18 22.94 -3.64 1.49
CA TYR A 18 23.91 -4.33 0.64
C TYR A 18 23.70 -5.84 0.61
N GLU A 19 23.40 -6.45 1.77
CA GLU A 19 23.08 -7.88 1.82
C GLU A 19 21.82 -8.20 1.01
N GLY A 20 20.81 -7.32 1.03
CA GLY A 20 19.60 -7.43 0.24
C GLY A 20 19.87 -7.49 -1.26
N PHE A 21 20.78 -6.67 -1.76
CA PHE A 21 21.19 -6.72 -3.19
C PHE A 21 21.84 -8.04 -3.58
N LYS A 22 22.54 -8.71 -2.67
CA LYS A 22 23.12 -10.05 -2.95
C LYS A 22 22.04 -11.14 -3.06
N ARG A 23 20.88 -10.95 -2.41
CA ARG A 23 19.80 -11.94 -2.37
C ARG A 23 18.83 -11.82 -3.54
N VAL A 24 18.65 -10.62 -4.09
CA VAL A 24 17.76 -10.39 -5.22
C VAL A 24 18.58 -10.24 -6.49
N LYS A 25 18.39 -11.18 -7.43
CA LYS A 25 19.08 -11.15 -8.73
C LYS A 25 18.25 -10.41 -9.78
N ASP A 26 18.92 -10.00 -10.86
CA ASP A 26 18.28 -9.44 -12.07
C ASP A 26 17.38 -8.23 -11.77
N ILE A 27 17.88 -7.30 -10.95
CA ILE A 27 17.20 -6.06 -10.63
C ILE A 27 17.43 -5.08 -11.79
N ASP A 28 16.34 -4.56 -12.40
CA ASP A 28 16.40 -3.54 -13.44
C ASP A 28 16.42 -2.13 -12.87
N ILE A 29 15.63 -1.88 -11.83
CA ILE A 29 15.47 -0.55 -11.23
C ILE A 29 15.35 -0.66 -9.71
N VAL A 30 16.01 0.24 -9.00
CA VAL A 30 15.93 0.39 -7.54
C VAL A 30 15.19 1.66 -7.18
N TYR A 31 14.25 1.57 -6.26
CA TYR A 31 13.60 2.72 -5.62
C TYR A 31 14.04 2.79 -4.16
N TYR A 32 14.87 3.77 -3.81
CA TYR A 32 15.24 4.05 -2.44
C TYR A 32 14.14 4.88 -1.76
N LEU A 33 13.51 4.31 -0.75
CA LEU A 33 12.46 4.93 0.05
C LEU A 33 13.11 5.56 1.28
N VAL A 34 13.07 6.88 1.38
CA VAL A 34 13.79 7.66 2.38
C VAL A 34 12.87 8.58 3.16
N SER A 35 13.28 8.94 4.38
CA SER A 35 12.85 10.18 5.03
C SER A 35 13.84 11.30 4.70
N GLY A 36 13.50 12.55 5.01
CA GLY A 36 14.43 13.67 4.87
C GLY A 36 15.78 13.42 5.56
N LYS A 37 15.77 12.75 6.74
CA LYS A 37 16.99 12.42 7.49
C LYS A 37 17.86 11.35 6.83
N THR A 38 17.27 10.41 6.09
CA THR A 38 17.98 9.27 5.51
C THR A 38 18.33 9.46 4.04
N ARG A 39 17.94 10.59 3.44
CA ARG A 39 18.19 10.91 2.03
C ARG A 39 19.67 10.82 1.64
N GLN A 40 20.56 11.35 2.47
CA GLN A 40 22.01 11.31 2.24
C GLN A 40 22.56 9.88 2.07
N PHE A 41 21.99 8.89 2.78
CA PHE A 41 22.41 7.49 2.64
C PHE A 41 21.96 6.89 1.30
N ALA A 42 20.78 7.25 0.83
CA ALA A 42 20.31 6.83 -0.50
C ALA A 42 21.12 7.48 -1.63
N GLU A 43 21.51 8.74 -1.49
CA GLU A 43 22.39 9.43 -2.45
C GLU A 43 23.76 8.74 -2.53
N LYS A 44 24.30 8.32 -1.38
CA LYS A 44 25.54 7.52 -1.33
C LYS A 44 25.37 6.19 -2.04
N LEU A 45 24.30 5.42 -1.74
CA LEU A 45 23.99 4.16 -2.41
C LEU A 45 23.82 4.33 -3.92
N THR A 46 23.10 5.38 -4.34
CA THR A 46 22.90 5.70 -5.76
C THR A 46 24.24 5.90 -6.46
N LYS A 47 25.16 6.67 -5.85
CA LYS A 47 26.48 6.92 -6.41
C LYS A 47 27.34 5.65 -6.48
N GLU A 48 27.38 4.87 -5.41
CA GLU A 48 28.18 3.64 -5.32
C GLU A 48 27.69 2.55 -6.28
N LEU A 49 26.38 2.44 -6.49
CA LEU A 49 25.75 1.39 -7.29
C LEU A 49 25.32 1.86 -8.69
N SER A 50 25.68 3.08 -9.10
CA SER A 50 25.28 3.69 -10.39
C SER A 50 25.69 2.88 -11.63
N ASN A 51 26.80 2.14 -11.56
CA ASN A 51 27.29 1.30 -12.66
C ASN A 51 26.53 -0.05 -12.76
N ILE A 52 25.74 -0.41 -11.75
CA ILE A 52 25.06 -1.71 -11.66
C ILE A 52 23.55 -1.53 -11.83
N TYR A 53 22.96 -0.53 -11.17
CA TYR A 53 21.51 -0.34 -11.12
C TYR A 53 21.08 1.07 -11.51
N LYS A 54 20.00 1.17 -12.28
CA LYS A 54 19.23 2.42 -12.38
C LYS A 54 18.50 2.62 -11.07
N SER A 55 18.53 3.83 -10.53
CA SER A 55 17.86 4.08 -9.24
C SER A 55 17.11 5.39 -9.20
N ASN A 56 16.08 5.43 -8.35
CA ASN A 56 15.29 6.60 -8.01
C ASN A 56 15.24 6.75 -6.49
N ILE A 57 15.24 7.99 -6.01
CA ILE A 57 15.07 8.30 -4.60
C ILE A 57 13.66 8.86 -4.42
N THR A 58 12.89 8.25 -3.52
CA THR A 58 11.51 8.67 -3.21
C THR A 58 11.40 8.99 -1.74
N GLU A 59 11.02 10.22 -1.43
CA GLU A 59 10.77 10.64 -0.06
C GLU A 59 9.39 10.16 0.40
N ILE A 60 9.36 9.52 1.56
CA ILE A 60 8.17 8.97 2.23
C ILE A 60 8.05 9.61 3.60
N ASP A 61 6.85 9.99 3.99
CA ASP A 61 6.61 10.55 5.33
C ASP A 61 6.94 9.48 6.39
N PRO A 62 7.88 9.78 7.32
CA PRO A 62 8.32 8.82 8.32
C PRO A 62 7.38 8.71 9.53
N MET A 63 6.37 9.58 9.65
CA MET A 63 5.50 9.73 10.81
C MET A 63 4.02 9.51 10.50
N ASN A 64 3.58 9.78 9.26
CA ASN A 64 2.18 9.66 8.86
C ASN A 64 1.98 8.45 7.96
N LEU A 65 1.30 7.42 8.48
CA LEU A 65 1.08 6.16 7.77
C LEU A 65 0.24 6.34 6.50
N ASP A 66 -0.81 7.14 6.56
CA ASP A 66 -1.75 7.35 5.45
C ASP A 66 -1.03 8.08 4.29
N VAL A 67 -0.25 9.12 4.62
CA VAL A 67 0.55 9.86 3.63
C VAL A 67 1.60 8.95 3.00
N ALA A 68 2.26 8.13 3.81
CA ALA A 68 3.27 7.17 3.33
C ALA A 68 2.65 6.13 2.37
N ILE A 69 1.49 5.56 2.72
CA ILE A 69 0.77 4.59 1.87
C ILE A 69 0.35 5.22 0.55
N ASN A 70 -0.29 6.40 0.59
CA ASN A 70 -0.74 7.09 -0.62
C ASN A 70 0.44 7.44 -1.55
N LYS A 71 1.57 7.87 -0.99
CA LYS A 71 2.79 8.13 -1.77
C LYS A 71 3.33 6.87 -2.44
N LEU A 72 3.34 5.74 -1.75
CA LEU A 72 3.76 4.45 -2.33
C LEU A 72 2.82 3.99 -3.45
N ILE A 73 1.51 4.19 -3.30
CA ILE A 73 0.52 3.88 -4.34
C ILE A 73 0.75 4.77 -5.58
N GLU A 74 0.95 6.08 -5.37
CA GLU A 74 1.24 7.05 -6.43
C GLU A 74 2.47 6.65 -7.24
N VAL A 75 3.59 6.38 -6.56
CA VAL A 75 4.86 5.99 -7.20
C VAL A 75 4.70 4.74 -8.04
N GLN A 76 3.89 3.78 -7.58
CA GLN A 76 3.68 2.52 -8.28
C GLN A 76 2.63 2.59 -9.40
N LYS A 77 1.86 3.66 -9.49
CA LYS A 77 0.75 3.79 -10.45
C LYS A 77 1.17 3.49 -11.90
N ASN A 78 2.35 3.93 -12.29
CA ASN A 78 2.87 3.79 -13.65
C ASN A 78 3.95 2.70 -13.81
N LEU A 79 4.28 1.99 -12.73
CA LEU A 79 5.28 0.93 -12.78
C LEU A 79 4.64 -0.37 -13.28
N ARG A 80 5.33 -0.99 -14.23
CA ARG A 80 4.95 -2.31 -14.76
C ARG A 80 6.10 -3.26 -14.51
N GLY A 81 5.88 -4.27 -13.69
CA GLY A 81 6.94 -5.22 -13.36
C GLY A 81 6.68 -6.01 -12.09
N ASN A 82 7.62 -6.87 -11.78
CA ASN A 82 7.63 -7.60 -10.51
C ASN A 82 8.29 -6.73 -9.44
N ILE A 83 7.49 -6.22 -8.51
CA ILE A 83 7.97 -5.38 -7.42
C ILE A 83 8.27 -6.26 -6.20
N ILE A 84 9.46 -6.05 -5.63
CA ILE A 84 9.93 -6.70 -4.42
C ILE A 84 10.31 -5.61 -3.41
N TYR A 85 9.94 -5.80 -2.15
CA TYR A 85 10.29 -4.87 -1.08
C TYR A 85 11.40 -5.42 -0.20
N ASN A 86 12.48 -4.64 -0.02
CA ASN A 86 13.45 -4.81 1.05
C ASN A 86 13.05 -3.88 2.22
N LEU A 87 12.57 -4.47 3.29
CA LEU A 87 12.04 -3.78 4.48
C LEU A 87 13.09 -3.59 5.59
N SER A 88 14.38 -3.72 5.28
CA SER A 88 15.46 -3.81 6.28
C SER A 88 15.83 -2.48 6.94
N GLY A 89 15.39 -1.36 6.41
CA GLY A 89 15.73 -0.03 6.91
C GLY A 89 14.51 0.84 7.23
N ALA A 90 14.77 2.10 7.58
CA ALA A 90 13.81 3.16 7.82
C ALA A 90 13.00 3.06 9.14
N THR A 91 12.04 3.97 9.31
CA THR A 91 11.16 4.00 10.48
C THR A 91 10.12 2.88 10.44
N LYS A 92 9.57 2.51 11.59
CA LYS A 92 8.50 1.51 11.69
C LYS A 92 7.28 1.90 10.84
N VAL A 93 6.95 3.19 10.76
CA VAL A 93 5.83 3.71 9.96
C VAL A 93 6.07 3.46 8.47
N MET A 94 7.27 3.77 7.96
CA MET A 94 7.62 3.55 6.56
C MET A 94 7.62 2.05 6.20
N VAL A 95 8.19 1.20 7.07
CA VAL A 95 8.19 -0.26 6.89
C VAL A 95 6.77 -0.81 6.88
N LEU A 96 5.92 -0.36 7.81
CA LEU A 96 4.52 -0.77 7.88
C LEU A 96 3.74 -0.33 6.63
N ALA A 97 3.95 0.91 6.15
CA ALA A 97 3.34 1.39 4.91
C ALA A 97 3.72 0.52 3.70
N CYS A 98 5.01 0.19 3.57
CA CYS A 98 5.50 -0.70 2.51
C CYS A 98 4.89 -2.10 2.61
N TYR A 99 4.79 -2.67 3.81
CA TYR A 99 4.19 -3.98 4.03
C TYR A 99 2.70 -3.99 3.68
N ILE A 100 1.95 -2.99 4.12
CA ILE A 100 0.52 -2.86 3.79
C ILE A 100 0.34 -2.82 2.27
N VAL A 101 1.08 -1.95 1.56
CA VAL A 101 0.98 -1.86 0.10
C VAL A 101 1.41 -3.17 -0.57
N ALA A 102 2.45 -3.83 -0.07
CA ALA A 102 2.87 -5.14 -0.59
C ALA A 102 1.77 -6.19 -0.44
N CYS A 103 1.08 -6.24 0.70
CA CYS A 103 -0.05 -7.15 0.92
C CYS A 103 -1.21 -6.89 -0.06
N PHE A 104 -1.64 -5.65 -0.20
CA PHE A 104 -2.74 -5.30 -1.09
C PHE A 104 -2.44 -5.52 -2.57
N LYS A 105 -1.18 -5.31 -2.99
CA LYS A 105 -0.76 -5.49 -4.39
C LYS A 105 -0.12 -6.85 -4.68
N SER A 106 -0.09 -7.73 -3.68
CA SER A 106 0.52 -9.07 -3.76
C SER A 106 2.00 -9.06 -4.20
N HIS A 107 2.75 -8.05 -3.75
CA HIS A 107 4.17 -7.93 -4.00
C HIS A 107 4.97 -8.71 -2.96
N ALA A 108 6.09 -9.32 -3.37
CA ALA A 108 6.99 -10.00 -2.44
C ALA A 108 7.69 -8.99 -1.51
N ALA A 109 7.98 -9.42 -0.29
CA ALA A 109 8.76 -8.64 0.65
C ALA A 109 9.71 -9.51 1.45
N PHE A 110 10.83 -8.94 1.82
CA PHE A 110 11.81 -9.57 2.70
C PHE A 110 12.42 -8.52 3.61
N TYR A 111 13.11 -9.03 4.62
CA TYR A 111 13.81 -8.20 5.57
C TYR A 111 15.10 -8.89 6.00
N ILE A 112 16.13 -8.10 6.24
CA ILE A 112 17.44 -8.57 6.68
C ILE A 112 17.79 -7.91 8.00
N PHE A 113 18.23 -8.69 8.95
CA PHE A 113 18.70 -8.17 10.24
C PHE A 113 20.03 -8.78 10.63
N LYS A 114 20.75 -8.07 11.48
CA LYS A 114 22.02 -8.51 12.05
C LYS A 114 21.75 -9.25 13.35
N LYS A 115 22.22 -10.50 13.45
CA LYS A 115 22.17 -11.28 14.68
C LYS A 115 23.25 -10.80 15.66
N ASP A 116 23.12 -11.19 16.93
CA ASP A 116 24.10 -10.87 17.97
C ASP A 116 25.52 -11.38 17.64
N ASN A 117 25.62 -12.47 16.90
CA ASN A 117 26.89 -13.01 16.40
C ASN A 117 27.47 -12.27 15.18
N GLY A 118 26.83 -11.16 14.75
CA GLY A 118 27.25 -10.35 13.61
C GLY A 118 26.80 -10.86 12.23
N ASN A 119 26.23 -12.05 12.14
CA ASN A 119 25.74 -12.60 10.87
C ASN A 119 24.44 -11.92 10.42
N MET A 120 24.30 -11.71 9.11
CA MET A 120 23.07 -11.22 8.50
C MET A 120 22.14 -12.38 8.23
N GLU A 121 20.88 -12.24 8.64
CA GLU A 121 19.81 -13.20 8.38
C GLU A 121 18.77 -12.62 7.43
N TYR A 122 18.45 -13.38 6.39
CA TYR A 122 17.37 -13.09 5.45
C TYR A 122 16.08 -13.75 5.93
N VAL A 123 15.02 -12.96 5.98
CA VAL A 123 13.68 -13.43 6.34
C VAL A 123 12.72 -13.04 5.25
N GLU A 124 12.09 -14.02 4.61
CA GLU A 124 10.97 -13.78 3.72
C GLU A 124 9.76 -13.37 4.54
N VAL A 125 9.15 -12.25 4.19
CA VAL A 125 7.98 -11.74 4.90
C VAL A 125 6.72 -12.32 4.26
N PRO A 126 5.90 -13.07 5.02
CA PRO A 126 4.64 -13.60 4.51
C PRO A 126 3.72 -12.48 4.04
N ILE A 127 3.23 -12.57 2.81
CA ILE A 127 2.32 -11.59 2.23
C ILE A 127 0.89 -12.07 2.39
N LEU A 128 0.11 -11.35 3.17
CA LEU A 128 -1.33 -11.57 3.30
C LEU A 128 -2.00 -11.07 2.02
N ARG A 129 -2.52 -12.00 1.21
CA ARG A 129 -3.22 -11.64 -0.01
C ARG A 129 -4.66 -11.26 0.32
N PHE A 130 -4.97 -9.99 0.17
CA PHE A 130 -6.35 -9.53 0.21
C PHE A 130 -6.95 -9.69 -1.19
N ASP A 131 -7.92 -10.57 -1.33
CA ASP A 131 -8.63 -10.74 -2.60
C ASP A 131 -9.67 -9.60 -2.77
N LEU A 132 -9.18 -8.39 -2.90
CA LEU A 132 -10.02 -7.20 -3.13
C LEU A 132 -10.91 -7.38 -4.37
N ARG A 133 -10.43 -8.09 -5.39
CA ARG A 133 -11.18 -8.34 -6.61
C ARG A 133 -12.40 -9.22 -6.35
N ASN A 134 -12.31 -10.22 -5.52
CA ASN A 134 -13.48 -11.03 -5.16
C ASN A 134 -14.45 -10.30 -4.24
N ILE A 135 -13.95 -9.39 -3.41
CA ILE A 135 -14.79 -8.66 -2.45
C ILE A 135 -15.49 -7.46 -3.11
N ILE A 136 -14.78 -6.75 -4.00
CA ILE A 136 -15.22 -5.44 -4.53
C ILE A 136 -15.46 -5.48 -6.04
N ASP A 137 -14.59 -6.11 -6.84
CA ASP A 137 -14.51 -5.95 -8.30
C ASP A 137 -15.62 -6.68 -9.07
N LYS A 138 -16.23 -7.71 -8.50
CA LYS A 138 -17.41 -8.37 -9.10
C LYS A 138 -18.66 -7.51 -9.02
N ASP A 139 -18.63 -6.47 -8.21
CA ASP A 139 -19.77 -5.62 -7.95
C ASP A 139 -19.38 -4.12 -8.01
N LYS A 140 -19.48 -3.53 -9.20
CA LYS A 140 -19.25 -2.10 -9.42
C LYS A 140 -19.98 -1.20 -8.41
N ARG A 141 -21.09 -1.69 -7.83
CA ARG A 141 -21.90 -0.97 -6.85
C ARG A 141 -21.18 -0.79 -5.52
N LYS A 142 -20.37 -1.76 -5.09
CA LYS A 142 -19.57 -1.60 -3.87
C LYS A 142 -18.48 -0.55 -4.03
N CYS A 143 -17.80 -0.50 -5.18
CA CYS A 143 -16.86 0.57 -5.51
C CYS A 143 -17.56 1.94 -5.52
N GLU A 144 -18.76 2.02 -6.09
CA GLU A 144 -19.56 3.24 -6.11
C GLU A 144 -19.93 3.70 -4.70
N ILE A 145 -20.33 2.78 -3.82
CA ILE A 145 -20.60 3.09 -2.40
C ILE A 145 -19.36 3.66 -1.73
N LEU A 146 -18.19 3.05 -1.89
CA LEU A 146 -16.95 3.54 -1.30
C LEU A 146 -16.59 4.93 -1.83
N ARG A 147 -16.74 5.20 -3.13
CA ARG A 147 -16.52 6.53 -3.72
C ARG A 147 -17.49 7.59 -3.20
N LEU A 148 -18.75 7.25 -3.02
CA LEU A 148 -19.72 8.18 -2.45
C LEU A 148 -19.38 8.52 -1.00
N LEU A 149 -18.99 7.53 -0.21
CA LEU A 149 -18.61 7.69 1.19
C LEU A 149 -17.25 8.40 1.39
N SER A 150 -16.37 8.39 0.39
CA SER A 150 -15.10 9.14 0.47
C SER A 150 -15.29 10.66 0.44
N ASN A 151 -16.40 11.14 -0.11
CA ASN A 151 -16.72 12.57 -0.13
C ASN A 151 -17.32 13.05 1.20
N LYS A 152 -18.20 12.27 1.80
CA LYS A 152 -18.84 12.56 3.10
C LYS A 152 -19.55 11.33 3.66
N PRO A 153 -19.72 11.24 4.99
CA PRO A 153 -20.58 10.22 5.59
C PRO A 153 -22.04 10.38 5.14
N LEU A 154 -22.71 9.27 4.74
CA LEU A 154 -24.06 9.27 4.21
C LEU A 154 -24.96 8.24 4.92
N PRO A 155 -26.24 8.56 5.18
CA PRO A 155 -27.20 7.56 5.62
C PRO A 155 -27.57 6.61 4.47
N ILE A 156 -27.96 5.38 4.79
CA ILE A 156 -28.32 4.35 3.80
C ILE A 156 -29.45 4.81 2.85
N THR A 157 -30.36 5.63 3.33
CA THR A 157 -31.48 6.16 2.52
C THR A 157 -30.98 7.12 1.43
N GLU A 158 -29.99 7.95 1.73
CA GLU A 158 -29.39 8.87 0.78
C GLU A 158 -28.55 8.09 -0.27
N LEU A 159 -27.78 7.08 0.16
CA LEU A 159 -27.07 6.19 -0.75
C LEU A 159 -28.03 5.48 -1.72
N ALA A 160 -29.14 4.95 -1.22
CA ALA A 160 -30.12 4.27 -2.04
C ALA A 160 -30.75 5.20 -3.09
N MET A 161 -31.00 6.46 -2.71
CA MET A 161 -31.55 7.49 -3.61
C MET A 161 -30.52 7.88 -4.69
N ILE A 162 -29.26 8.16 -4.31
CA ILE A 162 -28.19 8.53 -5.26
C ILE A 162 -27.96 7.40 -6.27
N MET A 163 -27.87 6.16 -5.79
CA MET A 163 -27.61 4.98 -6.62
C MET A 163 -28.85 4.50 -7.40
N LYS A 164 -30.00 5.10 -7.18
CA LYS A 164 -31.30 4.69 -7.76
C LYS A 164 -31.62 3.20 -7.51
N LEU A 165 -31.33 2.71 -6.31
CA LEU A 165 -31.54 1.33 -5.89
C LEU A 165 -32.53 1.23 -4.73
N LYS A 166 -33.12 0.05 -4.55
CA LYS A 166 -33.93 -0.24 -3.36
C LYS A 166 -33.03 -0.26 -2.11
N LYS A 167 -33.52 0.27 -0.98
CA LYS A 167 -32.79 0.28 0.28
C LYS A 167 -32.30 -1.11 0.71
N SER A 168 -33.11 -2.15 0.47
CA SER A 168 -32.73 -3.54 0.77
C SER A 168 -31.52 -4.03 -0.04
N THR A 169 -31.44 -3.63 -1.31
CA THR A 169 -30.29 -3.95 -2.18
C THR A 169 -29.03 -3.27 -1.68
N VAL A 170 -29.12 -1.98 -1.35
CA VAL A 170 -27.98 -1.23 -0.80
C VAL A 170 -27.55 -1.79 0.55
N SER A 171 -28.52 -2.20 1.42
CA SER A 171 -28.20 -2.85 2.71
C SER A 171 -27.34 -4.09 2.52
N GLY A 172 -27.67 -4.97 1.57
CA GLY A 172 -26.87 -6.18 1.33
C GLY A 172 -25.45 -5.91 0.84
N HIS A 173 -25.20 -4.78 0.13
CA HIS A 173 -23.85 -4.35 -0.20
C HIS A 173 -23.10 -3.77 1.01
N ILE A 174 -23.82 -2.98 1.83
CA ILE A 174 -23.30 -2.39 3.06
C ILE A 174 -22.87 -3.48 4.04
N ASP A 175 -23.71 -4.47 4.29
CA ASP A 175 -23.40 -5.56 5.22
C ASP A 175 -22.08 -6.24 4.85
N LYS A 176 -21.85 -6.52 3.57
CA LYS A 176 -20.58 -7.09 3.07
C LYS A 176 -19.39 -6.14 3.21
N LEU A 177 -19.60 -4.83 3.06
CA LEU A 177 -18.53 -3.86 3.23
C LEU A 177 -18.18 -3.65 4.72
N GLU A 178 -19.17 -3.76 5.61
CA GLU A 178 -18.97 -3.76 7.07
C GLU A 178 -18.26 -5.02 7.56
N GLU A 179 -18.67 -6.21 7.10
CA GLU A 179 -17.99 -7.49 7.40
C GLU A 179 -16.50 -7.46 7.05
N ASN A 180 -16.13 -6.77 5.97
CA ASN A 180 -14.74 -6.60 5.55
C ASN A 180 -14.07 -5.33 6.10
N VAL A 181 -14.69 -4.67 7.06
CA VAL A 181 -14.17 -3.48 7.77
C VAL A 181 -13.82 -2.32 6.82
N PHE A 182 -14.45 -2.20 5.67
CA PHE A 182 -14.22 -1.08 4.75
C PHE A 182 -15.05 0.15 5.11
N ILE A 183 -16.20 -0.06 5.75
CA ILE A 183 -17.09 1.00 6.23
C ILE A 183 -17.51 0.71 7.66
N GLU A 184 -17.93 1.75 8.36
CA GLU A 184 -18.50 1.65 9.71
C GLU A 184 -19.71 2.59 9.86
N ARG A 185 -20.53 2.30 10.87
CA ARG A 185 -21.70 3.12 11.21
C ARG A 185 -21.34 4.14 12.29
N GLU A 186 -21.63 5.40 12.00
CA GLU A 186 -21.55 6.49 12.96
C GLU A 186 -22.96 6.88 13.40
N PRO A 187 -23.32 6.72 14.68
CA PRO A 187 -24.65 7.09 15.15
C PRO A 187 -24.87 8.60 15.01
N ILE A 188 -26.06 8.99 14.52
CA ILE A 188 -26.52 10.39 14.51
C ILE A 188 -27.41 10.61 15.73
N ASP A 189 -28.33 9.66 15.95
CA ASP A 189 -29.26 9.63 17.08
C ASP A 189 -29.60 8.18 17.46
N LYS A 190 -30.56 7.99 18.38
CA LYS A 190 -30.97 6.65 18.85
C LYS A 190 -31.53 5.73 17.76
N ARG A 191 -31.91 6.26 16.58
CA ARG A 191 -32.58 5.50 15.51
C ARG A 191 -31.94 5.64 14.14
N SER A 192 -30.95 6.50 13.99
CA SER A 192 -30.32 6.79 12.70
C SER A 192 -28.79 6.76 12.78
N SER A 193 -28.19 6.32 11.70
CA SER A 193 -26.72 6.29 11.54
C SER A 193 -26.32 6.71 10.14
N LYS A 194 -25.13 7.29 10.04
CA LYS A 194 -24.41 7.50 8.78
C LYS A 194 -23.38 6.40 8.60
N LEU A 195 -23.09 6.11 7.37
CA LEU A 195 -22.00 5.22 6.97
C LEU A 195 -20.81 6.09 6.61
N LYS A 196 -19.63 5.69 7.03
CA LYS A 196 -18.37 6.34 6.65
C LYS A 196 -17.30 5.29 6.32
N LEU A 197 -16.29 5.69 5.57
CA LEU A 197 -15.12 4.83 5.35
C LEU A 197 -14.35 4.64 6.64
N THR A 198 -13.83 3.43 6.81
CA THR A 198 -12.73 3.17 7.75
C THR A 198 -11.39 3.49 7.07
N LYS A 199 -10.29 3.47 7.83
CA LYS A 199 -8.94 3.58 7.26
C LYS A 199 -8.64 2.47 6.24
N THR A 200 -9.12 1.26 6.48
CA THR A 200 -9.02 0.15 5.52
C THR A 200 -9.79 0.46 4.24
N GLY A 201 -10.98 1.04 4.35
CA GLY A 201 -11.78 1.46 3.21
C GLY A 201 -11.13 2.56 2.38
N GLU A 202 -10.52 3.57 3.02
CA GLU A 202 -9.78 4.65 2.35
C GLU A 202 -8.58 4.10 1.54
N ILE A 203 -7.75 3.24 2.18
CA ILE A 203 -6.60 2.58 1.52
C ILE A 203 -7.07 1.73 0.35
N THR A 204 -8.11 0.93 0.57
CA THR A 204 -8.69 0.08 -0.48
C THR A 204 -9.13 0.88 -1.69
N LEU A 205 -9.87 1.98 -1.47
CA LEU A 205 -10.33 2.85 -2.55
C LEU A 205 -9.14 3.47 -3.32
N SER A 206 -8.13 3.96 -2.61
CA SER A 206 -6.90 4.51 -3.23
C SER A 206 -6.20 3.49 -4.14
N ILE A 207 -6.17 2.21 -3.73
CA ILE A 207 -5.58 1.13 -4.53
C ILE A 207 -6.43 0.84 -5.77
N LEU A 208 -7.75 0.72 -5.62
CA LEU A 208 -8.68 0.47 -6.72
C LEU A 208 -8.61 1.58 -7.79
N ASP A 209 -8.60 2.84 -7.36
CA ASP A 209 -8.51 3.98 -8.28
C ASP A 209 -7.15 4.02 -8.99
N SER A 210 -6.07 3.59 -8.33
CA SER A 210 -4.75 3.45 -8.97
C SER A 210 -4.70 2.36 -10.04
N GLU A 211 -5.56 1.35 -9.96
CA GLU A 211 -5.64 0.25 -10.92
C GLU A 211 -6.62 0.52 -12.08
N SER A 212 -7.68 1.29 -11.82
CA SER A 212 -8.68 1.64 -12.84
C SER A 212 -8.10 2.48 -13.99
N GLY A 213 -7.11 3.33 -13.72
CA GLY A 213 -6.39 4.10 -14.75
C GLY A 213 -5.41 3.28 -15.60
N ARG A 214 -5.35 1.95 -15.46
CA ARG A 214 -4.47 1.07 -16.25
C ARG A 214 -5.17 0.40 -17.44
N ASN A 215 -6.48 0.51 -17.52
CA ASN A 215 -7.30 -0.17 -18.53
C ASN A 215 -7.80 0.78 -19.63
N GLU A 216 -7.37 2.04 -19.62
CA GLU A 216 -7.50 3.00 -20.72
C GLU A 216 -6.14 3.18 -21.43
#